data_2ce7037badddcaa3969ee6813ed0295e
#
_entry.id   2ce7037badddcaa3969ee6813ed0295e
#
_cell.length_a   1.000
_cell.length_b   1.000
_cell.length_c   1.000
_cell.angle_alpha   90.00
_cell.angle_beta   90.00
_cell.angle_gamma   90.00
#
_symmetry.space_group_name_H-M   'P 1'
#
loop_
_entity.id
_entity.type
_entity.pdbx_description
1 polymer ?
#
loop_
_entity_poly.entity_id
_entity_poly.type
_entity_poly.pdbx_seq_one_letter_code
_entity_poly.pdbx_strand_id
1 'polypeptide(L)'
;LIAMTLQHLKYVQRSGQGVDIMFQSMLTEGKPYPEYASTANSVRLTLRSTMENQNFVRFIAETQDKRSKMFTLSELMILHYLREHQKITLKQAAKTIQETDDNAHKVLNSLRDEGLLELNGKTYMLSLKVYETVKTDVAYVQDKTVSQIQAKDRILEYLKHKPWITNQKAQELCGYTKDQAYRILRKLVEEGKIEVKGAGRGRRYCLKENQR
;
A
#
# COMPACT_ATOMS: atom_id res chain seq x y z
N LEU A 1 -11.55 9.27 -42.33
CA LEU A 1 -10.67 9.70 -43.42
C LEU A 1 -9.37 10.26 -42.88
N ILE A 2 -9.37 11.36 -42.08
CA ILE A 2 -8.16 12.06 -41.55
C ILE A 2 -7.21 11.11 -40.83
N ALA A 3 -7.70 10.30 -39.87
CA ALA A 3 -6.85 9.38 -39.10
C ALA A 3 -6.18 8.31 -40.01
N MET A 4 -6.85 7.86 -41.06
CA MET A 4 -6.25 6.91 -42.03
C MET A 4 -5.15 7.59 -42.84
N THR A 5 -5.36 8.81 -43.29
CA THR A 5 -4.36 9.59 -44.05
C THR A 5 -3.12 9.84 -43.17
N LEU A 6 -3.31 10.26 -41.92
CA LEU A 6 -2.21 10.49 -40.99
C LEU A 6 -1.47 9.18 -40.62
N GLN A 7 -2.16 8.05 -40.59
CA GLN A 7 -1.54 6.74 -40.38
C GLN A 7 -0.67 6.35 -41.61
N HIS A 8 -1.16 6.54 -42.82
CA HIS A 8 -0.37 6.28 -44.02
C HIS A 8 0.88 7.16 -44.11
N LEU A 9 0.79 8.39 -43.62
CA LEU A 9 1.91 9.31 -43.48
C LEU A 9 2.80 9.02 -42.26
N LYS A 10 2.53 7.98 -41.48
CA LYS A 10 3.23 7.57 -40.25
C LYS A 10 3.24 8.63 -39.14
N TYR A 11 2.33 9.60 -39.15
CA TYR A 11 2.18 10.59 -38.09
C TYR A 11 1.38 10.09 -36.88
N VAL A 12 0.53 9.08 -37.06
CA VAL A 12 -0.26 8.47 -35.98
C VAL A 12 -0.25 6.95 -36.10
N GLN A 13 -0.30 6.29 -34.92
CA GLN A 13 -0.54 4.86 -34.82
C GLN A 13 -2.00 4.63 -34.38
N ARG A 14 -2.69 3.69 -35.05
CA ARG A 14 -4.09 3.35 -34.71
C ARG A 14 -4.23 2.16 -33.76
N SER A 15 -3.16 1.81 -33.08
CA SER A 15 -3.14 0.66 -32.15
C SER A 15 -3.89 0.91 -30.83
N GLY A 16 -4.36 2.12 -30.57
CA GLY A 16 -4.96 2.50 -29.30
C GLY A 16 -3.97 2.63 -28.15
N GLN A 17 -2.71 2.31 -28.36
CA GLN A 17 -1.69 2.25 -27.30
C GLN A 17 -1.11 3.62 -26.90
N GLY A 18 -1.36 4.67 -27.69
CA GLY A 18 -0.76 5.99 -27.44
C GLY A 18 -1.15 6.59 -26.09
N VAL A 19 -2.39 6.37 -25.65
CA VAL A 19 -2.88 6.83 -24.35
C VAL A 19 -2.18 6.04 -23.23
N ASP A 20 -2.10 4.73 -23.35
CA ASP A 20 -1.47 3.87 -22.35
C ASP A 20 0.01 4.19 -22.18
N ILE A 21 0.73 4.40 -23.31
CA ILE A 21 2.15 4.81 -23.29
C ILE A 21 2.32 6.16 -22.59
N MET A 22 1.44 7.12 -22.85
CA MET A 22 1.48 8.44 -22.22
C MET A 22 1.25 8.32 -20.70
N PHE A 23 0.24 7.57 -20.26
CA PHE A 23 -0.02 7.30 -18.85
C PHE A 23 1.18 6.60 -18.19
N GLN A 24 1.69 5.55 -18.84
CA GLN A 24 2.83 4.80 -18.34
C GLN A 24 4.08 5.67 -18.20
N SER A 25 4.39 6.51 -19.19
CA SER A 25 5.53 7.42 -19.13
C SER A 25 5.39 8.44 -18.00
N MET A 26 4.22 9.08 -17.88
CA MET A 26 3.96 10.05 -16.81
C MET A 26 4.13 9.43 -15.43
N LEU A 27 3.53 8.26 -15.19
CA LEU A 27 3.60 7.57 -13.90
C LEU A 27 5.01 7.07 -13.58
N THR A 28 5.75 6.57 -14.57
CA THR A 28 7.14 6.12 -14.41
C THR A 28 8.05 7.30 -13.99
N GLU A 29 7.76 8.48 -14.51
CA GLU A 29 8.48 9.72 -14.17
C GLU A 29 7.96 10.40 -12.88
N GLY A 30 7.03 9.77 -12.16
CA GLY A 30 6.45 10.32 -10.93
C GLY A 30 5.62 11.59 -11.13
N LYS A 31 5.07 11.76 -12.31
CA LYS A 31 4.20 12.87 -12.69
C LYS A 31 2.73 12.49 -12.46
N PRO A 32 1.84 13.47 -12.26
CA PRO A 32 0.40 13.24 -12.15
C PRO A 32 -0.17 12.57 -13.40
N TYR A 33 -1.33 11.96 -13.25
CA TYR A 33 -2.08 11.40 -14.38
C TYR A 33 -2.38 12.46 -15.44
N PRO A 34 -2.33 12.12 -16.75
CA PRO A 34 -2.91 12.94 -17.79
C PRO A 34 -4.38 13.22 -17.53
N GLU A 35 -4.79 14.47 -17.58
CA GLU A 35 -6.17 14.88 -17.38
C GLU A 35 -6.85 15.13 -18.72
N TYR A 36 -8.00 14.49 -18.94
CA TYR A 36 -8.83 14.69 -20.12
C TYR A 36 -10.10 15.42 -19.75
N ALA A 37 -10.40 16.49 -20.47
CA ALA A 37 -11.69 17.15 -20.43
C ALA A 37 -12.26 17.21 -21.84
N SER A 38 -13.47 16.71 -22.05
CA SER A 38 -14.15 16.72 -23.34
C SER A 38 -15.43 17.54 -23.29
N THR A 39 -15.67 18.27 -24.36
CA THR A 39 -16.94 18.95 -24.64
C THR A 39 -17.49 18.39 -25.97
N ALA A 40 -18.67 18.84 -26.38
CA ALA A 40 -19.24 18.41 -27.67
C ALA A 40 -18.30 18.64 -28.85
N ASN A 41 -17.46 19.67 -28.80
CA ASN A 41 -16.66 20.13 -29.95
C ASN A 41 -15.14 20.16 -29.68
N SER A 42 -14.68 19.77 -28.49
CA SER A 42 -13.25 19.84 -28.15
C SER A 42 -12.84 18.79 -27.13
N VAL A 43 -11.58 18.38 -27.22
CA VAL A 43 -10.91 17.57 -26.19
C VAL A 43 -9.71 18.37 -25.70
N ARG A 44 -9.61 18.55 -24.40
CA ARG A 44 -8.44 19.17 -23.74
C ARG A 44 -7.67 18.08 -23.02
N LEU A 45 -6.40 17.94 -23.35
CA LEU A 45 -5.44 17.12 -22.63
C LEU A 45 -4.52 18.04 -21.82
N THR A 46 -4.43 17.79 -20.51
CA THR A 46 -3.50 18.51 -19.63
C THR A 46 -2.43 17.54 -19.14
N LEU A 47 -1.18 17.85 -19.45
CA LEU A 47 0.00 17.13 -18.96
C LEU A 47 0.76 18.05 -18.00
N ARG A 48 0.95 17.59 -16.75
CA ARG A 48 1.71 18.36 -15.74
C ARG A 48 3.14 17.85 -15.71
N SER A 49 4.11 18.76 -15.78
CA SER A 49 5.53 18.42 -15.75
C SER A 49 6.11 18.31 -14.33
N THR A 50 5.35 18.67 -13.31
CA THR A 50 5.81 18.67 -11.92
C THR A 50 6.02 17.23 -11.45
N MET A 51 7.24 16.91 -11.03
CA MET A 51 7.55 15.64 -10.38
C MET A 51 7.11 15.71 -8.93
N GLU A 52 6.21 14.83 -8.51
CA GLU A 52 5.63 14.87 -7.17
C GLU A 52 6.47 14.15 -6.12
N ASN A 53 7.19 13.08 -6.50
CA ASN A 53 7.98 12.30 -5.54
C ASN A 53 9.22 11.67 -6.19
N GLN A 54 10.39 12.23 -5.95
CA GLN A 54 11.66 11.70 -6.49
C GLN A 54 12.02 10.32 -5.94
N ASN A 55 11.64 10.01 -4.69
CA ASN A 55 11.90 8.70 -4.11
C ASN A 55 11.08 7.61 -4.79
N PHE A 56 9.84 7.93 -5.20
CA PHE A 56 9.01 7.01 -5.98
C PHE A 56 9.62 6.71 -7.35
N VAL A 57 10.10 7.73 -8.06
CA VAL A 57 10.78 7.55 -9.35
C VAL A 57 11.99 6.64 -9.22
N ARG A 58 12.82 6.90 -8.21
CA ARG A 58 13.99 6.07 -7.91
C ARG A 58 13.60 4.64 -7.58
N PHE A 59 12.58 4.45 -6.74
CA PHE A 59 12.05 3.14 -6.40
C PHE A 59 11.57 2.38 -7.64
N ILE A 60 10.82 3.02 -8.55
CA ILE A 60 10.36 2.40 -9.80
C ILE A 60 11.57 1.96 -10.65
N ALA A 61 12.54 2.84 -10.88
CA ALA A 61 13.74 2.54 -11.67
C ALA A 61 14.54 1.37 -11.07
N GLU A 62 14.90 1.44 -9.79
CA GLU A 62 15.66 0.37 -9.11
C GLU A 62 14.90 -0.96 -9.07
N THR A 63 13.59 -0.92 -8.98
CA THR A 63 12.77 -2.14 -8.97
C THR A 63 12.70 -2.76 -10.36
N GLN A 64 12.55 -1.96 -11.41
CA GLN A 64 12.57 -2.45 -12.80
C GLN A 64 13.91 -3.11 -13.15
N ASP A 65 15.02 -2.51 -12.72
CA ASP A 65 16.35 -3.10 -12.92
C ASP A 65 16.48 -4.47 -12.23
N LYS A 66 16.01 -4.59 -10.99
CA LYS A 66 16.03 -5.85 -10.23
C LYS A 66 15.11 -6.93 -10.82
N ARG A 67 13.95 -6.52 -11.32
CA ARG A 67 12.97 -7.43 -11.96
C ARG A 67 13.40 -7.88 -13.36
N SER A 68 14.31 -7.16 -14.00
CA SER A 68 14.61 -7.28 -15.45
C SER A 68 13.35 -7.18 -16.33
N LYS A 69 12.33 -6.47 -15.83
CA LYS A 69 11.01 -6.30 -16.46
C LYS A 69 10.44 -4.93 -16.12
N MET A 70 9.90 -4.25 -17.14
CA MET A 70 9.18 -2.98 -16.94
C MET A 70 7.87 -3.22 -16.20
N PHE A 71 7.46 -2.23 -15.41
CA PHE A 71 6.11 -2.23 -14.86
C PHE A 71 5.06 -2.04 -15.94
N THR A 72 4.00 -2.80 -15.88
CA THR A 72 2.80 -2.57 -16.70
C THR A 72 2.08 -1.31 -16.24
N LEU A 73 1.21 -0.75 -17.09
CA LEU A 73 0.40 0.40 -16.72
C LEU A 73 -0.46 0.11 -15.48
N SER A 74 -1.11 -1.05 -15.42
CA SER A 74 -1.94 -1.47 -14.29
C SER A 74 -1.14 -1.57 -12.99
N GLU A 75 0.09 -2.10 -13.02
CA GLU A 75 0.98 -2.16 -11.86
C GLU A 75 1.36 -0.75 -11.38
N LEU A 76 1.73 0.15 -12.30
CA LEU A 76 2.05 1.55 -11.97
C LEU A 76 0.86 2.30 -11.39
N MET A 77 -0.33 2.11 -11.94
CA MET A 77 -1.55 2.74 -11.43
C MET A 77 -1.86 2.31 -9.99
N ILE A 78 -1.69 1.02 -9.67
CA ILE A 78 -1.87 0.52 -8.29
C ILE A 78 -0.81 1.08 -7.35
N LEU A 79 0.47 1.07 -7.74
CA LEU A 79 1.55 1.62 -6.93
C LEU A 79 1.40 3.12 -6.71
N HIS A 80 1.01 3.87 -7.75
CA HIS A 80 0.73 5.29 -7.63
C HIS A 80 -0.47 5.58 -6.72
N TYR A 81 -1.55 4.82 -6.85
CA TYR A 81 -2.70 4.92 -5.95
C TYR A 81 -2.30 4.67 -4.49
N LEU A 82 -1.50 3.63 -4.22
CA LEU A 82 -1.05 3.29 -2.88
C LEU A 82 0.00 4.26 -2.32
N ARG A 83 0.64 5.06 -3.16
CA ARG A 83 1.48 6.19 -2.72
C ARG A 83 0.64 7.27 -2.05
N GLU A 84 -0.56 7.52 -2.54
CA GLU A 84 -1.48 8.56 -2.06
C GLU A 84 -2.50 8.02 -1.05
N HIS A 85 -2.79 6.72 -1.14
CA HIS A 85 -3.78 6.04 -0.33
C HIS A 85 -3.14 4.84 0.35
N GLN A 86 -3.29 4.72 1.63
CA GLN A 86 -2.63 3.70 2.44
C GLN A 86 -2.97 2.26 2.11
N LYS A 87 -4.14 2.03 1.55
CA LYS A 87 -4.67 0.70 1.27
C LYS A 87 -5.61 0.72 0.08
N ILE A 88 -5.70 -0.42 -0.59
CA ILE A 88 -6.61 -0.63 -1.71
C ILE A 88 -7.33 -1.97 -1.53
N THR A 89 -8.62 -2.01 -1.79
CA THR A 89 -9.41 -3.25 -1.89
C THR A 89 -9.39 -3.76 -3.33
N LEU A 90 -9.75 -5.03 -3.55
CA LEU A 90 -9.86 -5.59 -4.90
C LEU A 90 -10.76 -4.75 -5.81
N LYS A 91 -11.96 -4.37 -5.33
CA LYS A 91 -12.90 -3.55 -6.10
C LYS A 91 -12.35 -2.15 -6.43
N GLN A 92 -11.63 -1.54 -5.50
CA GLN A 92 -10.96 -0.27 -5.77
C GLN A 92 -9.84 -0.43 -6.78
N ALA A 93 -9.05 -1.50 -6.70
CA ALA A 93 -8.01 -1.79 -7.67
C ALA A 93 -8.60 -1.99 -9.08
N ALA A 94 -9.63 -2.81 -9.24
CA ALA A 94 -10.33 -3.01 -10.50
C ALA A 94 -10.83 -1.69 -11.10
N LYS A 95 -11.42 -0.83 -10.27
CA LYS A 95 -11.86 0.51 -10.69
C LYS A 95 -10.68 1.41 -11.08
N THR A 96 -9.60 1.37 -10.33
CA THR A 96 -8.40 2.21 -10.57
C THR A 96 -7.75 1.86 -11.90
N ILE A 97 -7.56 0.56 -12.19
CA ILE A 97 -6.95 0.10 -13.44
C ILE A 97 -7.96 -0.06 -14.59
N GLN A 98 -9.24 0.22 -14.34
CA GLN A 98 -10.36 0.10 -15.30
C GLN A 98 -10.46 -1.30 -15.93
N GLU A 99 -10.24 -2.34 -15.12
CA GLU A 99 -10.31 -3.73 -15.54
C GLU A 99 -11.25 -4.56 -14.66
N THR A 100 -11.40 -5.84 -15.00
CA THR A 100 -12.21 -6.78 -14.22
C THR A 100 -11.57 -7.11 -12.86
N ASP A 101 -12.39 -7.55 -11.91
CA ASP A 101 -11.92 -8.00 -10.59
C ASP A 101 -10.86 -9.12 -10.71
N ASP A 102 -11.01 -10.03 -11.67
CA ASP A 102 -10.07 -11.13 -11.92
C ASP A 102 -8.70 -10.63 -12.38
N ASN A 103 -8.67 -9.66 -13.29
CA ASN A 103 -7.43 -9.06 -13.76
C ASN A 103 -6.77 -8.23 -12.64
N ALA A 104 -7.54 -7.44 -11.92
CA ALA A 104 -7.05 -6.70 -10.76
C ALA A 104 -6.46 -7.64 -9.69
N HIS A 105 -7.10 -8.78 -9.45
CA HIS A 105 -6.59 -9.79 -8.52
C HIS A 105 -5.24 -10.38 -8.97
N LYS A 106 -5.07 -10.66 -10.28
CA LYS A 106 -3.80 -11.12 -10.85
C LYS A 106 -2.69 -10.10 -10.63
N VAL A 107 -2.97 -8.81 -10.93
CA VAL A 107 -2.00 -7.72 -10.76
C VAL A 107 -1.61 -7.54 -9.29
N LEU A 108 -2.59 -7.50 -8.39
CA LEU A 108 -2.35 -7.38 -6.94
C LEU A 108 -1.52 -8.55 -6.39
N ASN A 109 -1.81 -9.78 -6.82
CA ASN A 109 -1.05 -10.97 -6.41
C ASN A 109 0.38 -10.94 -6.99
N SER A 110 0.56 -10.58 -8.26
CA SER A 110 1.90 -10.42 -8.86
C SER A 110 2.75 -9.45 -8.05
N LEU A 111 2.24 -8.26 -7.73
CA LEU A 111 2.94 -7.26 -6.92
C LEU A 111 3.22 -7.75 -5.49
N ARG A 112 2.29 -8.53 -4.89
CA ARG A 112 2.48 -9.13 -3.58
C ARG A 112 3.57 -10.21 -3.61
N ASP A 113 3.54 -11.09 -4.58
CA ASP A 113 4.48 -12.21 -4.71
C ASP A 113 5.90 -11.71 -4.99
N GLU A 114 6.03 -10.54 -5.61
CA GLU A 114 7.29 -9.80 -5.74
C GLU A 114 7.71 -9.03 -4.47
N GLY A 115 6.89 -9.08 -3.41
CA GLY A 115 7.18 -8.41 -2.13
C GLY A 115 6.99 -6.89 -2.16
N LEU A 116 6.30 -6.36 -3.17
CA LEU A 116 5.99 -4.93 -3.28
C LEU A 116 4.75 -4.56 -2.49
N LEU A 117 3.79 -5.48 -2.37
CA LEU A 117 2.58 -5.32 -1.59
C LEU A 117 2.48 -6.33 -0.45
N GLU A 118 1.73 -5.97 0.57
CA GLU A 118 1.31 -6.84 1.66
C GLU A 118 -0.20 -6.92 1.72
N LEU A 119 -0.72 -8.11 2.07
CA LEU A 119 -2.15 -8.33 2.28
C LEU A 119 -2.49 -8.20 3.76
N ASN A 120 -3.39 -7.28 4.09
CA ASN A 120 -3.89 -7.09 5.44
C ASN A 120 -5.42 -7.29 5.48
N GLY A 121 -5.85 -8.51 5.82
CA GLY A 121 -7.25 -8.90 5.75
C GLY A 121 -7.75 -8.96 4.30
N LYS A 122 -8.59 -8.01 3.91
CA LYS A 122 -9.15 -7.89 2.55
C LYS A 122 -8.56 -6.70 1.77
N THR A 123 -7.51 -6.06 2.26
CA THR A 123 -6.90 -4.88 1.66
C THR A 123 -5.43 -5.11 1.39
N TYR A 124 -4.95 -4.58 0.28
CA TYR A 124 -3.55 -4.55 -0.08
C TYR A 124 -2.95 -3.19 0.26
N MET A 125 -1.65 -3.18 0.54
CA MET A 125 -0.88 -2.01 0.93
C MET A 125 0.55 -2.17 0.46
N LEU A 126 1.31 -1.08 0.36
CA LEU A 126 2.74 -1.16 0.10
C LEU A 126 3.43 -1.98 1.20
N SER A 127 4.38 -2.83 0.84
CA SER A 127 5.20 -3.52 1.83
C SER A 127 6.03 -2.50 2.64
N LEU A 128 6.36 -2.84 3.87
CA LEU A 128 7.16 -1.95 4.75
C LEU A 128 8.44 -1.47 4.04
N LYS A 129 9.13 -2.37 3.35
CA LYS A 129 10.36 -2.06 2.61
C LYS A 129 10.14 -1.01 1.52
N VAL A 130 9.08 -1.15 0.73
CA VAL A 130 8.73 -0.19 -0.32
C VAL A 130 8.36 1.15 0.29
N TYR A 131 7.59 1.11 1.35
CA TYR A 131 7.13 2.29 2.05
C TYR A 131 8.31 3.12 2.60
N GLU A 132 9.26 2.50 3.28
CA GLU A 132 10.47 3.17 3.80
C GLU A 132 11.32 3.78 2.67
N THR A 133 11.30 3.17 1.48
CA THR A 133 12.02 3.65 0.30
C THR A 133 11.32 4.85 -0.33
N VAL A 134 10.01 4.78 -0.50
CA VAL A 134 9.21 5.80 -1.21
C VAL A 134 9.02 7.06 -0.37
N LYS A 135 9.01 6.96 0.97
CA LYS A 135 8.81 8.07 1.92
C LYS A 135 7.70 9.00 1.46
N THR A 136 6.48 8.48 1.41
CA THR A 136 5.32 9.27 0.99
C THR A 136 5.03 10.38 2.01
N ASP A 137 4.61 11.56 1.54
CA ASP A 137 4.15 12.67 2.41
C ASP A 137 2.82 12.36 3.11
N VAL A 138 2.08 11.38 2.59
CA VAL A 138 0.98 10.79 3.33
C VAL A 138 1.61 10.15 4.55
N ALA A 139 1.31 10.74 5.72
CA ALA A 139 1.70 10.14 6.98
C ALA A 139 1.42 8.65 6.85
N TYR A 140 2.49 7.85 6.87
CA TYR A 140 2.33 6.40 6.95
C TYR A 140 1.33 6.23 8.04
N VAL A 141 0.12 6.03 7.67
CA VAL A 141 -0.85 5.74 8.68
C VAL A 141 -0.20 4.60 9.33
N GLN A 142 0.35 5.01 10.44
CA GLN A 142 0.90 4.17 11.43
C GLN A 142 0.24 2.85 11.27
N ASP A 143 0.73 2.21 10.23
CA ASP A 143 0.03 1.16 9.59
C ASP A 143 -0.02 0.03 10.55
N LYS A 144 -1.01 -0.78 10.43
CA LYS A 144 -1.26 -1.89 11.34
C LYS A 144 0.01 -2.67 11.67
N THR A 145 0.99 -2.73 10.78
CA THR A 145 2.23 -3.48 11.01
C THR A 145 3.23 -2.70 11.83
N VAL A 146 3.52 -1.45 11.52
CA VAL A 146 4.40 -0.59 12.35
C VAL A 146 3.67 -0.19 13.63
N SER A 147 2.37 0.13 13.53
CA SER A 147 1.52 0.31 14.71
C SER A 147 1.43 -0.97 15.54
N GLN A 148 1.42 -2.16 14.94
CA GLN A 148 1.45 -3.42 15.68
C GLN A 148 2.81 -3.70 16.30
N ILE A 149 3.90 -3.44 15.60
CA ILE A 149 5.26 -3.57 16.15
C ILE A 149 5.45 -2.55 17.26
N GLN A 150 5.14 -1.28 17.01
CA GLN A 150 5.22 -0.23 18.04
C GLN A 150 4.27 -0.49 19.21
N ALA A 151 3.07 -1.00 18.96
CA ALA A 151 2.14 -1.37 20.01
C ALA A 151 2.65 -2.56 20.85
N LYS A 152 3.25 -3.57 20.21
CA LYS A 152 3.90 -4.67 20.91
C LYS A 152 5.05 -4.16 21.76
N ASP A 153 5.90 -3.32 21.21
CA ASP A 153 7.05 -2.75 21.93
C ASP A 153 6.59 -1.88 23.11
N ARG A 154 5.57 -1.05 22.93
CA ARG A 154 4.97 -0.25 24.02
C ARG A 154 4.38 -1.12 25.12
N ILE A 155 3.68 -2.20 24.75
CA ILE A 155 3.11 -3.14 25.72
C ILE A 155 4.23 -3.87 26.49
N LEU A 156 5.27 -4.35 25.78
CA LEU A 156 6.39 -5.02 26.42
C LEU A 156 7.20 -4.07 27.30
N GLU A 157 7.44 -2.84 26.85
CA GLU A 157 8.11 -1.82 27.66
C GLU A 157 7.30 -1.47 28.92
N TYR A 158 5.99 -1.30 28.78
CA TYR A 158 5.11 -1.10 29.93
C TYR A 158 5.22 -2.26 30.92
N LEU A 159 5.27 -3.50 30.45
CA LEU A 159 5.35 -4.69 31.28
C LEU A 159 6.73 -4.89 31.94
N LYS A 160 7.79 -4.24 31.47
CA LYS A 160 9.08 -4.19 32.20
C LYS A 160 8.98 -3.40 33.52
N HIS A 161 8.07 -2.43 33.55
CA HIS A 161 7.90 -1.52 34.69
C HIS A 161 6.64 -1.83 35.54
N LYS A 162 5.73 -2.68 35.00
CA LYS A 162 4.47 -3.03 35.65
C LYS A 162 4.25 -4.53 35.59
N PRO A 163 3.73 -5.14 36.67
CA PRO A 163 3.61 -6.60 36.77
C PRO A 163 2.58 -7.19 35.83
N TRP A 164 1.63 -6.41 35.33
CA TRP A 164 0.57 -6.85 34.42
C TRP A 164 -0.06 -5.69 33.64
N ILE A 165 -0.72 -6.04 32.54
CA ILE A 165 -1.52 -5.15 31.73
C ILE A 165 -2.91 -5.76 31.49
N THR A 166 -3.95 -4.91 31.40
CA THR A 166 -5.30 -5.32 30.99
C THR A 166 -5.55 -4.93 29.53
N ASN A 167 -6.59 -5.50 28.92
CA ASN A 167 -7.02 -5.07 27.59
C ASN A 167 -7.35 -3.57 27.54
N GLN A 168 -8.04 -3.05 28.57
CA GLN A 168 -8.36 -1.62 28.66
C GLN A 168 -7.09 -0.76 28.70
N LYS A 169 -6.09 -1.14 29.49
CA LYS A 169 -4.83 -0.40 29.54
C LYS A 169 -4.05 -0.47 28.23
N ALA A 170 -4.12 -1.59 27.53
CA ALA A 170 -3.53 -1.73 26.19
C ALA A 170 -4.25 -0.85 25.15
N GLN A 171 -5.58 -0.68 25.25
CA GLN A 171 -6.33 0.28 24.44
C GLN A 171 -5.82 1.71 24.64
N GLU A 172 -5.73 2.15 25.87
CA GLU A 172 -5.25 3.49 26.26
C GLU A 172 -3.79 3.72 25.79
N LEU A 173 -2.93 2.74 26.01
CA LEU A 173 -1.51 2.82 25.69
C LEU A 173 -1.23 2.90 24.18
N CYS A 174 -2.03 2.20 23.38
CA CYS A 174 -1.81 2.06 21.94
C CYS A 174 -2.80 2.87 21.08
N GLY A 175 -3.81 3.51 21.68
CA GLY A 175 -4.89 4.17 20.95
C GLY A 175 -5.78 3.19 20.16
N TYR A 176 -5.95 1.97 20.67
CA TYR A 176 -6.63 0.88 19.98
C TYR A 176 -8.07 0.69 20.48
N THR A 177 -8.91 0.14 19.58
CA THR A 177 -10.20 -0.40 19.99
C THR A 177 -10.02 -1.67 20.84
N LYS A 178 -11.07 -2.07 21.56
CA LYS A 178 -11.09 -3.28 22.38
C LYS A 178 -10.62 -4.53 21.61
N ASP A 179 -11.10 -4.71 20.38
CA ASP A 179 -10.77 -5.87 19.56
C ASP A 179 -9.34 -5.80 19.00
N GLN A 180 -8.85 -4.62 18.67
CA GLN A 180 -7.47 -4.43 18.23
C GLN A 180 -6.48 -4.71 19.35
N ALA A 181 -6.73 -4.17 20.53
CA ALA A 181 -5.91 -4.44 21.71
C ALA A 181 -5.92 -5.94 22.09
N TYR A 182 -7.09 -6.58 22.02
CA TYR A 182 -7.19 -8.02 22.26
C TYR A 182 -6.37 -8.85 21.26
N ARG A 183 -6.43 -8.51 19.96
CA ARG A 183 -5.64 -9.22 18.93
C ARG A 183 -4.14 -9.08 19.13
N ILE A 184 -3.66 -7.90 19.54
CA ILE A 184 -2.24 -7.69 19.80
C ILE A 184 -1.78 -8.46 21.03
N LEU A 185 -2.54 -8.41 22.11
CA LEU A 185 -2.23 -9.18 23.34
C LEU A 185 -2.21 -10.68 23.05
N ARG A 186 -3.17 -11.18 22.25
CA ARG A 186 -3.20 -12.58 21.84
C ARG A 186 -1.98 -12.97 21.00
N LYS A 187 -1.56 -12.14 20.04
CA LYS A 187 -0.33 -12.37 19.29
C LYS A 187 0.92 -12.44 20.18
N LEU A 188 1.02 -11.56 21.17
CA LEU A 188 2.13 -11.59 22.11
C LEU A 188 2.14 -12.86 22.96
N VAL A 189 0.95 -13.41 23.28
CA VAL A 189 0.82 -14.72 23.95
C VAL A 189 1.24 -15.85 23.01
N GLU A 190 0.78 -15.86 21.75
CA GLU A 190 1.15 -16.83 20.73
C GLU A 190 2.66 -16.80 20.43
N GLU A 191 3.28 -15.63 20.46
CA GLU A 191 4.75 -15.44 20.35
C GLU A 191 5.51 -15.84 21.63
N GLY A 192 4.81 -16.23 22.68
CA GLY A 192 5.43 -16.65 23.94
C GLY A 192 6.09 -15.54 24.75
N LYS A 193 5.84 -14.27 24.42
CA LYS A 193 6.43 -13.10 25.11
C LYS A 193 5.70 -12.73 26.40
N ILE A 194 4.41 -12.98 26.43
CA ILE A 194 3.54 -12.73 27.60
C ILE A 194 2.68 -13.95 27.89
N GLU A 195 2.19 -14.05 29.10
CA GLU A 195 1.25 -15.07 29.56
C GLU A 195 -0.05 -14.46 30.08
N VAL A 196 -1.12 -15.26 30.06
CA VAL A 196 -2.44 -14.85 30.55
C VAL A 196 -2.63 -15.33 31.97
N LYS A 197 -3.04 -14.43 32.89
CA LYS A 197 -3.46 -14.75 34.26
C LYS A 197 -4.91 -14.31 34.49
N GLY A 198 -5.72 -15.19 35.02
CA GLY A 198 -7.14 -14.95 35.29
C GLY A 198 -8.05 -15.13 34.09
N ALA A 199 -9.35 -15.01 34.29
CA ALA A 199 -10.38 -15.19 33.27
C ALA A 199 -11.44 -14.08 33.34
N GLY A 200 -12.20 -13.92 32.26
CA GLY A 200 -13.31 -12.96 32.16
C GLY A 200 -12.87 -11.51 32.38
N ARG A 201 -13.58 -10.77 33.24
CA ARG A 201 -13.29 -9.36 33.54
C ARG A 201 -11.97 -9.14 34.26
N GLY A 202 -11.45 -10.18 34.93
CA GLY A 202 -10.16 -10.15 35.67
C GLY A 202 -8.95 -10.58 34.86
N ARG A 203 -9.08 -10.78 33.55
CA ARG A 203 -7.98 -11.22 32.67
C ARG A 203 -6.85 -10.20 32.67
N ARG A 204 -5.65 -10.64 32.96
CA ARG A 204 -4.40 -9.86 32.99
C ARG A 204 -3.35 -10.56 32.15
N TYR A 205 -2.41 -9.78 31.60
CA TYR A 205 -1.30 -10.28 30.82
C TYR A 205 0.00 -9.85 31.50
N CYS A 206 0.93 -10.79 31.69
CA CYS A 206 2.21 -10.58 32.36
C CYS A 206 3.35 -10.97 31.42
N LEU A 207 4.56 -10.45 31.65
CA LEU A 207 5.73 -10.98 30.95
C LEU A 207 5.89 -12.46 31.31
N LYS A 208 6.21 -13.26 30.31
CA LYS A 208 6.58 -14.66 30.58
C LYS A 208 8.00 -14.64 31.11
N GLU A 209 8.18 -15.08 32.35
CA GLU A 209 9.51 -15.27 32.94
C GLU A 209 10.24 -16.35 32.10
N ASN A 210 11.35 -16.00 31.48
CA ASN A 210 12.27 -16.97 30.94
C ASN A 210 12.79 -17.79 32.12
N GLN A 211 12.37 -19.02 32.24
CA GLN A 211 13.08 -19.96 33.09
C GLN A 211 14.53 -20.03 32.62
N ARG A 212 15.41 -19.52 33.46
CA ARG A 212 16.86 -19.74 33.31
C ARG A 212 17.21 -21.19 33.50
#